data_597bbcb186e989598789f702fdf1eb34
#
_entry.id   597bbcb186e989598789f702fdf1eb34
#
_cell.length_a   1.000
_cell.length_b   1.000
_cell.length_c   1.000
_cell.angle_alpha   90.00
_cell.angle_beta   90.00
_cell.angle_gamma   90.00
#
_symmetry.space_group_name_H-M   'P 1'
#
loop_
_entity.id
_entity.type
_entity.pdbx_description
1 polymer ?
#
loop_
_entity_poly.entity_id
_entity_poly.type
_entity_poly.pdbx_seq_one_letter_code
_entity_poly.pdbx_strand_id
1 'polypeptide(L)'
;MYNVCMLNRKDELISERLTLKSIAENSKKELLEIVKDPKVKKSYMLPDFTNEEEEEKFFQKLRNFTLDKSKFVYGIYSKNKIIGFINQVCLENDVIELGYFIDSKEWNKGYATEALKTAINELFRMGIKAVQAGHFESNPASGRVMQKAGMHKIEKTEVIVYRNEEHHCVFYEISQ
;
A
#
# COMPACT_ATOMS: atom_id res chain seq x y z
N MET A 1 1.80 29.68 1.87
CA MET A 1 2.43 28.78 2.86
C MET A 1 1.60 27.51 2.88
N TYR A 2 2.06 26.46 2.20
CA TYR A 2 1.36 25.17 2.26
C TYR A 2 1.61 24.57 3.65
N ASN A 3 0.56 24.49 4.47
CA ASN A 3 0.61 23.69 5.68
C ASN A 3 0.84 22.23 5.26
N VAL A 4 2.08 21.78 5.32
CA VAL A 4 2.37 20.34 5.31
C VAL A 4 1.78 19.81 6.61
N CYS A 5 0.58 19.26 6.53
CA CYS A 5 -0.04 18.59 7.65
C CYS A 5 0.90 17.42 8.01
N MET A 6 1.71 17.59 9.06
CA MET A 6 2.55 16.49 9.56
C MET A 6 1.60 15.42 10.05
N LEU A 7 1.54 14.32 9.31
CA LEU A 7 0.77 13.15 9.71
C LEU A 7 1.32 12.64 11.05
N ASN A 8 0.55 12.77 12.12
CA ASN A 8 0.93 12.25 13.45
C ASN A 8 0.56 10.75 13.55
N ARG A 9 1.16 9.95 12.65
CA ARG A 9 0.92 8.51 12.61
C ARG A 9 1.63 7.77 13.73
N LYS A 10 1.05 6.68 14.18
CA LYS A 10 1.70 5.74 15.10
C LYS A 10 2.87 5.04 14.43
N ASP A 11 3.84 4.59 15.22
CA ASP A 11 4.98 3.81 14.75
C ASP A 11 4.57 2.41 14.31
N GLU A 12 3.62 1.84 15.02
CA GLU A 12 3.06 0.54 14.74
C GLU A 12 1.53 0.57 14.83
N LEU A 13 0.89 -0.12 13.89
CA LEU A 13 -0.55 -0.42 13.91
C LEU A 13 -0.72 -1.92 14.06
N ILE A 14 -1.45 -2.33 15.08
CA ILE A 14 -1.66 -3.74 15.41
C ILE A 14 -3.12 -4.10 15.12
N SER A 15 -3.34 -5.18 14.41
CA SER A 15 -4.63 -5.81 14.18
C SER A 15 -4.65 -7.24 14.74
N GLU A 16 -5.66 -8.03 14.41
CA GLU A 16 -5.79 -9.40 14.91
C GLU A 16 -4.60 -10.29 14.51
N ARG A 17 -4.13 -10.18 13.26
CA ARG A 17 -3.11 -11.07 12.68
C ARG A 17 -1.89 -10.33 12.13
N LEU A 18 -1.96 -8.99 12.05
CA LEU A 18 -0.95 -8.17 11.39
C LEU A 18 -0.37 -7.10 12.31
N THR A 19 0.88 -6.75 11.99
CA THR A 19 1.53 -5.54 12.48
C THR A 19 1.99 -4.74 11.29
N LEU A 20 1.53 -3.49 11.17
CA LEU A 20 2.00 -2.52 10.19
C LEU A 20 3.07 -1.66 10.86
N LYS A 21 4.29 -1.70 10.38
CA LYS A 21 5.43 -0.99 11.00
C LYS A 21 6.53 -0.67 9.99
N SER A 22 7.56 0.02 10.43
CA SER A 22 8.74 0.29 9.61
C SER A 22 9.41 -1.00 9.15
N ILE A 23 9.95 -0.98 7.91
CA ILE A 23 10.64 -2.13 7.33
C ILE A 23 11.98 -2.33 8.05
N ALA A 24 12.15 -3.53 8.62
CA ALA A 24 13.38 -3.93 9.29
C ALA A 24 14.45 -4.32 8.25
N GLU A 25 15.72 -4.07 8.58
CA GLU A 25 16.86 -4.39 7.69
C GLU A 25 16.91 -5.87 7.31
N ASN A 26 16.64 -6.74 8.26
CA ASN A 26 16.61 -8.19 8.06
C ASN A 26 15.42 -8.69 7.21
N SER A 27 14.47 -7.82 6.85
CA SER A 27 13.36 -8.16 5.95
C SER A 27 13.68 -7.99 4.47
N LYS A 28 14.93 -7.60 4.13
CA LYS A 28 15.34 -7.30 2.75
C LYS A 28 15.06 -8.44 1.79
N LYS A 29 15.51 -9.64 2.13
CA LYS A 29 15.38 -10.80 1.26
C LYS A 29 13.94 -11.11 0.93
N GLU A 30 13.09 -11.20 1.95
CA GLU A 30 11.66 -11.51 1.80
C GLU A 30 10.94 -10.42 0.99
N LEU A 31 11.23 -9.14 1.29
CA LEU A 31 10.59 -8.04 0.56
C LEU A 31 10.97 -8.02 -0.91
N LEU A 32 12.25 -8.25 -1.25
CA LEU A 32 12.70 -8.32 -2.63
C LEU A 32 12.12 -9.53 -3.38
N GLU A 33 11.93 -10.67 -2.71
CA GLU A 33 11.23 -11.83 -3.30
C GLU A 33 9.78 -11.44 -3.69
N ILE A 34 9.06 -10.73 -2.81
CA ILE A 34 7.70 -10.25 -3.09
C ILE A 34 7.69 -9.27 -4.26
N VAL A 35 8.58 -8.28 -4.24
CA VAL A 35 8.67 -7.23 -5.27
C VAL A 35 9.03 -7.79 -6.65
N LYS A 36 9.83 -8.87 -6.69
CA LYS A 36 10.21 -9.54 -7.92
C LYS A 36 9.18 -10.55 -8.44
N ASP A 37 8.18 -10.91 -7.63
CA ASP A 37 7.14 -11.88 -8.04
C ASP A 37 6.32 -11.34 -9.22
N PRO A 38 6.31 -12.04 -10.39
CA PRO A 38 5.54 -11.63 -11.54
C PRO A 38 4.04 -11.51 -11.29
N LYS A 39 3.49 -12.27 -10.33
CA LYS A 39 2.07 -12.17 -9.95
C LYS A 39 1.77 -10.85 -9.26
N VAL A 40 2.66 -10.42 -8.34
CA VAL A 40 2.52 -9.15 -7.64
C VAL A 40 2.70 -7.98 -8.62
N LYS A 41 3.67 -8.07 -9.53
CA LYS A 41 3.91 -7.06 -10.59
C LYS A 41 2.75 -6.86 -11.55
N LYS A 42 1.90 -7.85 -11.75
CA LYS A 42 0.66 -7.70 -12.55
C LYS A 42 -0.41 -6.86 -11.85
N SER A 43 -0.33 -6.74 -10.54
CA SER A 43 -1.36 -6.09 -9.73
C SER A 43 -0.92 -4.78 -9.09
N TYR A 44 0.38 -4.49 -9.12
CA TYR A 44 0.97 -3.29 -8.53
C TYR A 44 2.21 -2.85 -9.32
N MET A 45 2.37 -1.55 -9.50
CA MET A 45 3.49 -0.98 -10.28
C MET A 45 4.81 -1.10 -9.51
N LEU A 46 5.55 -2.17 -9.80
CA LEU A 46 6.86 -2.45 -9.23
C LEU A 46 7.93 -2.45 -10.32
N PRO A 47 9.15 -1.99 -10.01
CA PRO A 47 10.24 -1.96 -10.98
C PRO A 47 10.76 -3.36 -11.33
N ASP A 48 11.43 -3.45 -12.46
CA ASP A 48 12.35 -4.52 -12.76
C ASP A 48 13.77 -4.11 -12.34
N PHE A 49 14.57 -5.05 -11.92
CA PHE A 49 15.95 -4.84 -11.51
C PHE A 49 16.90 -5.56 -12.47
N THR A 50 17.97 -4.91 -12.81
CA THR A 50 19.02 -5.47 -13.69
C THR A 50 20.23 -6.00 -12.89
N ASN A 51 20.37 -5.56 -11.62
CA ASN A 51 21.49 -5.92 -10.76
C ASN A 51 21.15 -5.73 -9.27
N GLU A 52 22.01 -6.26 -8.39
CA GLU A 52 21.84 -6.18 -6.94
C GLU A 52 21.91 -4.76 -6.38
N GLU A 53 22.62 -3.84 -7.04
CA GLU A 53 22.72 -2.44 -6.62
C GLU A 53 21.35 -1.72 -6.75
N GLU A 54 20.62 -2.00 -7.81
CA GLU A 54 19.25 -1.47 -8.00
C GLU A 54 18.27 -2.06 -6.97
N GLU A 55 18.41 -3.35 -6.66
CA GLU A 55 17.63 -4.00 -5.61
C GLU A 55 17.90 -3.36 -4.24
N GLU A 56 19.17 -3.12 -3.91
CA GLU A 56 19.55 -2.46 -2.67
C GLU A 56 18.99 -1.05 -2.58
N LYS A 57 19.18 -0.23 -3.62
CA LYS A 57 18.64 1.13 -3.67
C LYS A 57 17.13 1.17 -3.50
N PHE A 58 16.42 0.24 -4.14
CA PHE A 58 14.97 0.14 -4.01
C PHE A 58 14.54 -0.26 -2.60
N PHE A 59 15.19 -1.26 -2.01
CA PHE A 59 14.93 -1.68 -0.64
C PHE A 59 15.15 -0.52 0.35
N GLN A 60 16.28 0.16 0.27
CA GLN A 60 16.59 1.30 1.15
C GLN A 60 15.59 2.45 0.94
N LYS A 61 15.14 2.70 -0.30
CA LYS A 61 14.09 3.67 -0.59
C LYS A 61 12.78 3.34 0.14
N LEU A 62 12.29 2.11 0.02
CA LEU A 62 11.07 1.68 0.71
C LEU A 62 11.23 1.74 2.23
N ARG A 63 12.37 1.27 2.74
CA ARG A 63 12.68 1.32 4.17
C ARG A 63 12.68 2.75 4.68
N ASN A 64 13.36 3.67 4.01
CA ASN A 64 13.40 5.09 4.37
C ASN A 64 12.02 5.73 4.33
N PHE A 65 11.16 5.36 3.38
CA PHE A 65 9.77 5.81 3.36
C PHE A 65 9.00 5.37 4.60
N THR A 66 9.23 4.13 5.10
CA THR A 66 8.58 3.68 6.32
C THR A 66 9.13 4.32 7.60
N LEU A 67 10.33 4.90 7.56
CA LEU A 67 10.93 5.67 8.67
C LEU A 67 10.49 7.14 8.67
N ASP A 68 10.05 7.66 7.54
CA ASP A 68 9.59 9.04 7.39
C ASP A 68 8.20 9.20 8.05
N LYS A 69 8.18 9.88 9.20
CA LYS A 69 6.94 10.13 9.97
C LYS A 69 5.97 11.10 9.30
N SER A 70 6.41 11.84 8.29
CA SER A 70 5.55 12.75 7.52
C SER A 70 4.69 12.02 6.49
N LYS A 71 4.90 10.72 6.29
CA LYS A 71 4.21 9.89 5.30
C LYS A 71 3.48 8.73 5.94
N PHE A 72 2.33 8.38 5.39
CA PHE A 72 1.60 7.17 5.79
C PHE A 72 2.11 5.96 5.01
N VAL A 73 3.15 5.33 5.51
CA VAL A 73 3.84 4.21 4.85
C VAL A 73 4.28 3.16 5.86
N TYR A 74 3.95 1.88 5.60
CA TYR A 74 4.30 0.76 6.45
C TYR A 74 4.62 -0.51 5.66
N GLY A 75 5.56 -1.32 6.18
CA GLY A 75 5.62 -2.75 5.88
C GLY A 75 4.50 -3.49 6.60
N ILE A 76 3.92 -4.48 5.97
CA ILE A 76 2.87 -5.34 6.53
C ILE A 76 3.52 -6.64 6.98
N TYR A 77 3.37 -6.97 8.27
CA TYR A 77 3.96 -8.17 8.89
C TYR A 77 2.89 -9.11 9.41
N SER A 78 3.09 -10.41 9.22
CA SER A 78 2.37 -11.49 9.89
C SER A 78 3.37 -12.39 10.59
N LYS A 79 3.20 -12.64 11.90
CA LYS A 79 4.14 -13.47 12.70
C LYS A 79 5.61 -13.08 12.50
N ASN A 80 5.91 -11.79 12.55
CA ASN A 80 7.25 -11.20 12.35
C ASN A 80 7.86 -11.33 10.94
N LYS A 81 7.17 -11.94 9.98
CA LYS A 81 7.58 -12.00 8.58
C LYS A 81 6.92 -10.89 7.79
N ILE A 82 7.68 -10.16 6.98
CA ILE A 82 7.10 -9.19 6.04
C ILE A 82 6.34 -9.93 4.95
N ILE A 83 5.09 -9.52 4.74
CA ILE A 83 4.19 -10.11 3.74
C ILE A 83 3.64 -9.09 2.76
N GLY A 84 4.00 -7.82 2.89
CA GLY A 84 3.48 -6.78 2.00
C GLY A 84 3.87 -5.38 2.43
N PHE A 85 3.22 -4.42 1.80
CA PHE A 85 3.51 -3.00 1.95
C PHE A 85 2.23 -2.20 1.72
N ILE A 86 2.07 -1.09 2.43
CA ILE A 86 0.99 -0.12 2.23
C ILE A 86 1.56 1.28 2.31
N ASN A 87 1.17 2.13 1.38
CA ASN A 87 1.70 3.48 1.29
C ASN A 87 0.66 4.51 0.85
N GLN A 88 0.86 5.71 1.28
CA GLN A 88 0.28 6.90 0.70
C GLN A 88 0.78 7.08 -0.74
N VAL A 89 -0.14 7.24 -1.68
CA VAL A 89 0.13 7.64 -3.07
C VAL A 89 0.09 9.16 -3.18
N CYS A 90 -1.01 9.76 -2.74
CA CYS A 90 -1.14 11.21 -2.62
C CYS A 90 -1.95 11.59 -1.37
N LEU A 91 -1.84 12.86 -0.97
CA LEU A 91 -2.66 13.47 0.08
C LEU A 91 -2.99 14.89 -0.35
N GLU A 92 -4.27 15.16 -0.56
CA GLU A 92 -4.76 16.45 -0.98
C GLU A 92 -6.12 16.74 -0.35
N ASN A 93 -6.30 17.94 0.22
CA ASN A 93 -7.57 18.38 0.82
C ASN A 93 -8.17 17.40 1.87
N ASP A 94 -7.31 16.80 2.70
CA ASP A 94 -7.66 15.78 3.69
C ASP A 94 -8.22 14.47 3.08
N VAL A 95 -8.00 14.25 1.79
CA VAL A 95 -8.26 12.98 1.09
C VAL A 95 -6.93 12.32 0.81
N ILE A 96 -6.76 11.06 1.26
CA ILE A 96 -5.55 10.28 1.04
C ILE A 96 -5.84 9.12 0.09
N GLU A 97 -4.97 8.93 -0.91
CA GLU A 97 -4.99 7.73 -1.74
C GLU A 97 -3.95 6.74 -1.24
N LEU A 98 -4.36 5.49 -1.05
CA LEU A 98 -3.52 4.39 -0.63
C LEU A 98 -3.23 3.42 -1.76
N GLY A 99 -1.95 3.00 -1.84
CA GLY A 99 -1.52 1.83 -2.59
C GLY A 99 -1.08 0.71 -1.64
N TYR A 100 -1.27 -0.55 -2.04
CA TYR A 100 -0.82 -1.70 -1.24
C TYR A 100 -0.58 -2.92 -2.09
N PHE A 101 0.33 -3.79 -1.63
CA PHE A 101 0.49 -5.13 -2.17
C PHE A 101 0.75 -6.14 -1.06
N ILE A 102 0.43 -7.40 -1.34
CA ILE A 102 0.66 -8.57 -0.47
C ILE A 102 1.38 -9.65 -1.27
N ASP A 103 2.28 -10.38 -0.64
CA ASP A 103 2.92 -11.58 -1.17
C ASP A 103 1.87 -12.52 -1.79
N SER A 104 2.10 -12.97 -3.01
CA SER A 104 1.16 -13.85 -3.71
C SER A 104 0.89 -15.15 -2.97
N LYS A 105 1.85 -15.64 -2.15
CA LYS A 105 1.72 -16.81 -1.29
C LYS A 105 0.75 -16.60 -0.12
N GLU A 106 0.43 -15.35 0.18
CA GLU A 106 -0.45 -14.92 1.27
C GLU A 106 -1.84 -14.44 0.77
N TRP A 107 -2.10 -14.53 -0.53
CA TRP A 107 -3.39 -14.17 -1.11
C TRP A 107 -4.52 -15.07 -0.62
N ASN A 108 -5.75 -14.56 -0.70
CA ASN A 108 -7.00 -15.23 -0.29
C ASN A 108 -7.11 -15.56 1.21
N LYS A 109 -6.19 -15.05 2.05
CA LYS A 109 -6.22 -15.20 3.51
C LYS A 109 -6.85 -14.00 4.23
N GLY A 110 -7.28 -12.97 3.49
CA GLY A 110 -7.90 -11.76 4.04
C GLY A 110 -6.91 -10.69 4.55
N TYR A 111 -5.61 -10.90 4.44
CA TYR A 111 -4.60 -9.98 4.96
C TYR A 111 -4.65 -8.58 4.33
N ALA A 112 -4.87 -8.49 3.01
CA ALA A 112 -5.00 -7.19 2.34
C ALA A 112 -6.19 -6.38 2.90
N THR A 113 -7.33 -7.04 3.12
CA THR A 113 -8.53 -6.40 3.70
C THR A 113 -8.26 -5.95 5.14
N GLU A 114 -7.60 -6.78 5.94
CA GLU A 114 -7.26 -6.47 7.33
C GLU A 114 -6.29 -5.30 7.42
N ALA A 115 -5.23 -5.29 6.59
CA ALA A 115 -4.27 -4.20 6.52
C ALA A 115 -4.93 -2.88 6.10
N LEU A 116 -5.77 -2.91 5.07
CA LEU A 116 -6.47 -1.73 4.56
C LEU A 116 -7.45 -1.17 5.62
N LYS A 117 -8.23 -2.00 6.29
CA LYS A 117 -9.11 -1.57 7.40
C LYS A 117 -8.32 -0.92 8.54
N THR A 118 -7.20 -1.52 8.91
CA THR A 118 -6.32 -1.00 9.97
C THR A 118 -5.77 0.37 9.59
N ALA A 119 -5.35 0.54 8.34
CA ALA A 119 -4.88 1.82 7.82
C ALA A 119 -5.99 2.88 7.79
N ILE A 120 -7.19 2.54 7.31
CA ILE A 120 -8.36 3.44 7.26
C ILE A 120 -8.70 3.95 8.66
N ASN A 121 -8.78 3.05 9.66
CA ASN A 121 -9.10 3.42 11.03
C ASN A 121 -8.06 4.40 11.62
N GLU A 122 -6.79 4.19 11.35
CA GLU A 122 -5.73 5.11 11.82
C GLU A 122 -5.83 6.46 11.11
N LEU A 123 -6.06 6.48 9.80
CA LEU A 123 -6.22 7.71 9.02
C LEU A 123 -7.40 8.55 9.50
N PHE A 124 -8.54 7.92 9.78
CA PHE A 124 -9.68 8.61 10.37
C PHE A 124 -9.38 9.14 11.77
N ARG A 125 -8.67 8.37 12.62
CA ARG A 125 -8.18 8.86 13.91
C ARG A 125 -7.28 10.10 13.78
N MET A 126 -6.54 10.20 12.67
CA MET A 126 -5.66 11.34 12.36
C MET A 126 -6.41 12.54 11.77
N GLY A 127 -7.71 12.43 11.52
CA GLY A 127 -8.54 13.52 10.97
C GLY A 127 -8.61 13.57 9.45
N ILE A 128 -8.13 12.53 8.75
CA ILE A 128 -8.33 12.37 7.31
C ILE A 128 -9.83 12.20 7.04
N LYS A 129 -10.37 12.93 6.08
CA LYS A 129 -11.80 12.96 5.79
C LYS A 129 -12.25 11.81 4.89
N ALA A 130 -11.38 11.44 3.94
CA ALA A 130 -11.67 10.34 3.02
C ALA A 130 -10.40 9.58 2.65
N VAL A 131 -10.56 8.28 2.44
CA VAL A 131 -9.51 7.38 1.98
C VAL A 131 -9.92 6.82 0.63
N GLN A 132 -9.07 7.01 -0.37
CA GLN A 132 -9.22 6.45 -1.71
C GLN A 132 -8.22 5.31 -1.94
N ALA A 133 -8.55 4.42 -2.85
CA ALA A 133 -7.63 3.44 -3.40
C ALA A 133 -8.06 3.08 -4.83
N GLY A 134 -7.08 2.87 -5.70
CA GLY A 134 -7.32 2.46 -7.09
C GLY A 134 -6.77 1.08 -7.38
N HIS A 135 -7.31 0.43 -8.40
CA HIS A 135 -6.77 -0.83 -8.94
C HIS A 135 -6.91 -0.89 -10.45
N PHE A 136 -6.06 -1.62 -11.11
CA PHE A 136 -6.23 -1.95 -12.52
C PHE A 136 -7.54 -2.72 -12.72
N GLU A 137 -8.31 -2.37 -13.72
CA GLU A 137 -9.58 -3.05 -14.05
C GLU A 137 -9.36 -4.57 -14.24
N SER A 138 -8.19 -4.95 -14.75
CA SER A 138 -7.74 -6.34 -14.88
C SER A 138 -7.48 -7.06 -13.54
N ASN A 139 -7.50 -6.32 -12.39
CA ASN A 139 -7.30 -6.87 -11.05
C ASN A 139 -8.56 -6.74 -10.17
N PRO A 140 -9.66 -7.44 -10.47
CA PRO A 140 -10.90 -7.35 -9.68
C PRO A 140 -10.75 -7.85 -8.23
N ALA A 141 -9.67 -8.59 -7.93
CA ALA A 141 -9.39 -9.04 -6.56
C ALA A 141 -9.12 -7.86 -5.63
N SER A 142 -8.40 -6.83 -6.09
CA SER A 142 -8.15 -5.61 -5.31
C SER A 142 -9.46 -4.84 -5.07
N GLY A 143 -10.35 -4.74 -6.06
CA GLY A 143 -11.67 -4.14 -5.89
C GLY A 143 -12.49 -4.85 -4.80
N ARG A 144 -12.46 -6.20 -4.74
CA ARG A 144 -13.11 -6.96 -3.66
C ARG A 144 -12.51 -6.69 -2.28
N VAL A 145 -11.20 -6.46 -2.21
CA VAL A 145 -10.53 -6.05 -0.95
C VAL A 145 -11.06 -4.70 -0.49
N MET A 146 -11.13 -3.71 -1.39
CA MET A 146 -11.64 -2.37 -1.09
C MET A 146 -13.10 -2.41 -0.62
N GLN A 147 -13.96 -3.15 -1.32
CA GLN A 147 -15.37 -3.35 -0.92
C GLN A 147 -15.49 -3.98 0.48
N LYS A 148 -14.71 -5.03 0.77
CA LYS A 148 -14.69 -5.68 2.09
C LYS A 148 -14.12 -4.77 3.19
N ALA A 149 -13.32 -3.78 2.82
CA ALA A 149 -12.83 -2.75 3.73
C ALA A 149 -13.89 -1.63 3.99
N GLY A 150 -15.04 -1.68 3.32
CA GLY A 150 -16.13 -0.71 3.47
C GLY A 150 -16.11 0.42 2.45
N MET A 151 -15.22 0.35 1.47
CA MET A 151 -15.11 1.38 0.43
C MET A 151 -16.17 1.16 -0.66
N HIS A 152 -16.63 2.25 -1.28
CA HIS A 152 -17.58 2.26 -2.38
C HIS A 152 -16.90 2.72 -3.66
N LYS A 153 -17.28 2.14 -4.79
CA LYS A 153 -16.78 2.56 -6.10
C LYS A 153 -17.22 4.00 -6.38
N ILE A 154 -16.30 4.81 -6.90
CA ILE A 154 -16.54 6.19 -7.33
C ILE A 154 -16.35 6.32 -8.85
N GLU A 155 -16.84 7.44 -9.43
CA GLU A 155 -16.74 7.69 -10.88
C GLU A 155 -15.34 8.14 -11.36
N LYS A 156 -14.37 8.23 -10.43
CA LYS A 156 -12.96 8.50 -10.79
C LYS A 156 -12.40 7.33 -11.58
N THR A 157 -11.80 7.64 -12.73
CA THR A 157 -11.04 6.69 -13.55
C THR A 157 -9.74 7.34 -14.03
N GLU A 158 -8.72 6.53 -14.21
CA GLU A 158 -7.43 6.97 -14.78
C GLU A 158 -6.92 5.92 -15.75
N VAL A 159 -6.11 6.35 -16.72
CA VAL A 159 -5.33 5.44 -17.57
C VAL A 159 -3.86 5.62 -17.24
N ILE A 160 -3.22 4.54 -16.84
CA ILE A 160 -1.81 4.52 -16.44
C ILE A 160 -1.05 3.66 -17.44
N VAL A 161 0.07 4.19 -17.94
CA VAL A 161 1.01 3.39 -18.75
C VAL A 161 1.99 2.68 -17.82
N TYR A 162 1.95 1.35 -17.84
CA TYR A 162 2.88 0.53 -17.08
C TYR A 162 3.33 -0.65 -17.94
N ARG A 163 4.65 -0.86 -18.07
CA ARG A 163 5.26 -1.89 -18.92
C ARG A 163 4.85 -1.80 -20.39
N ASN A 164 4.77 -0.58 -20.91
CA ASN A 164 4.34 -0.25 -22.28
C ASN A 164 2.90 -0.67 -22.63
N GLU A 165 2.06 -0.93 -21.62
CA GLU A 165 0.64 -1.21 -21.76
C GLU A 165 -0.19 -0.15 -21.04
N GLU A 166 -1.35 0.20 -21.59
CA GLU A 166 -2.33 1.06 -20.93
C GLU A 166 -3.19 0.23 -19.99
N HIS A 167 -3.28 0.71 -18.76
CA HIS A 167 -4.10 0.10 -17.72
C HIS A 167 -5.19 1.08 -17.28
N HIS A 168 -6.44 0.70 -17.47
CA HIS A 168 -7.58 1.42 -16.93
C HIS A 168 -7.69 1.14 -15.43
N CYS A 169 -7.79 2.22 -14.64
CA CYS A 169 -7.89 2.16 -13.20
C CYS A 169 -9.31 2.50 -12.73
N VAL A 170 -9.79 1.75 -11.76
CA VAL A 170 -11.06 1.95 -11.07
C VAL A 170 -10.78 2.32 -9.63
N PHE A 171 -11.50 3.31 -9.10
CA PHE A 171 -11.27 3.85 -7.77
C PHE A 171 -12.44 3.59 -6.82
N TYR A 172 -12.08 3.46 -5.56
CA TYR A 172 -12.99 3.31 -4.43
C TYR A 172 -12.66 4.34 -3.37
N GLU A 173 -13.66 4.72 -2.59
CA GLU A 173 -13.56 5.68 -1.50
C GLU A 173 -14.34 5.24 -0.28
N ILE A 174 -13.86 5.62 0.89
CA ILE A 174 -14.61 5.62 2.14
C ILE A 174 -14.38 6.96 2.85
N SER A 175 -15.46 7.57 3.32
CA SER A 175 -15.46 8.82 4.08
C SER A 175 -15.85 8.57 5.52
N GLN A 176 -15.38 9.47 6.41
CA GLN A 176 -15.70 9.44 7.84
C GLN A 176 -17.13 9.92 8.09
#